data_2b9f9ab5756b80f6a97115ac11919d8a
#
_entry.id   2b9f9ab5756b80f6a97115ac11919d8a
#
_cell.length_a   1.000
_cell.length_b   1.000
_cell.length_c   1.000
_cell.angle_alpha   90.00
_cell.angle_beta   90.00
_cell.angle_gamma   90.00
#
_symmetry.space_group_name_H-M   'P 1'
#
loop_
_entity.id
_entity.type
_entity.pdbx_description
1 polymer ?
#
loop_
_entity_poly.entity_id
_entity_poly.type
_entity_poly.pdbx_seq_one_letter_code
_entity_poly.pdbx_strand_id
1 'polypeptide(L)'
;MMTIFATKNIYMTLLAVTIFHLVFAGIFMFFIAIAWLLAEFNGMKEEIRIRLGINNETLKLRLQAYERLTLFAERAGLKNLVSRSSLNSFGESAATLHSNLVNEIKQEFEYNVSQQIYVSKEIWTAVTKLKDQNIFILNQLAASLPNQATSMELSKTVLEYSMTEKAELNNIVLDALQYEAKKIF
;
A
#
# COMPACT_ATOMS: atom_id res chain seq x y z
N MET A 1 -91.40 -14.26 -7.52
CA MET A 1 -90.31 -14.29 -8.55
C MET A 1 -89.35 -13.04 -8.48
N MET A 2 -89.91 -11.85 -8.24
CA MET A 2 -89.17 -10.55 -8.20
C MET A 2 -88.15 -10.42 -7.02
N THR A 3 -88.46 -11.01 -5.86
CA THR A 3 -87.60 -10.96 -4.66
C THR A 3 -86.30 -11.80 -4.80
N ILE A 4 -86.36 -12.93 -5.51
CA ILE A 4 -85.18 -13.81 -5.74
C ILE A 4 -84.20 -13.16 -6.69
N PHE A 5 -84.67 -12.38 -7.67
CA PHE A 5 -83.79 -11.61 -8.59
C PHE A 5 -83.08 -10.44 -7.90
N ALA A 6 -83.77 -9.76 -6.99
CA ALA A 6 -83.21 -8.66 -6.23
C ALA A 6 -82.11 -9.13 -5.26
N THR A 7 -82.30 -10.23 -4.56
CA THR A 7 -81.30 -10.81 -3.65
C THR A 7 -80.06 -11.31 -4.42
N LYS A 8 -80.23 -11.93 -5.58
CA LYS A 8 -79.08 -12.39 -6.42
C LYS A 8 -78.23 -11.22 -6.92
N ASN A 9 -78.90 -10.11 -7.29
CA ASN A 9 -78.13 -8.89 -7.73
C ASN A 9 -77.36 -8.27 -6.56
N ILE A 10 -77.90 -8.22 -5.34
CA ILE A 10 -77.21 -7.73 -4.15
C ILE A 10 -75.97 -8.58 -3.80
N TYR A 11 -76.08 -9.91 -3.84
CA TYR A 11 -74.98 -10.81 -3.62
C TYR A 11 -73.89 -10.66 -4.68
N MET A 12 -74.24 -10.48 -5.95
CA MET A 12 -73.25 -10.24 -7.04
C MET A 12 -72.51 -8.91 -6.89
N THR A 13 -73.21 -7.84 -6.49
CA THR A 13 -72.53 -6.53 -6.21
C THR A 13 -71.63 -6.56 -4.98
N LEU A 14 -72.07 -7.22 -3.89
CA LEU A 14 -71.25 -7.43 -2.71
C LEU A 14 -69.98 -8.23 -3.04
N LEU A 15 -70.13 -9.31 -3.81
CA LEU A 15 -69.00 -10.13 -4.25
C LEU A 15 -68.05 -9.34 -5.11
N ALA A 16 -68.53 -8.55 -6.05
CA ALA A 16 -67.68 -7.68 -6.90
C ALA A 16 -66.90 -6.63 -6.08
N VAL A 17 -67.55 -6.02 -5.08
CA VAL A 17 -66.91 -5.02 -4.19
C VAL A 17 -65.83 -5.67 -3.31
N THR A 18 -66.09 -6.88 -2.78
CA THR A 18 -65.06 -7.58 -1.97
C THR A 18 -63.89 -8.00 -2.79
N ILE A 19 -64.05 -8.50 -4.03
CA ILE A 19 -62.96 -8.83 -4.95
C ILE A 19 -62.15 -7.58 -5.28
N PHE A 20 -62.81 -6.46 -5.54
CA PHE A 20 -62.14 -5.19 -5.82
C PHE A 20 -61.23 -4.75 -4.66
N HIS A 21 -61.70 -4.81 -3.42
CA HIS A 21 -60.88 -4.48 -2.24
C HIS A 21 -59.73 -5.43 -2.05
N LEU A 22 -59.90 -6.74 -2.29
CA LEU A 22 -58.82 -7.73 -2.20
C LEU A 22 -57.72 -7.47 -3.25
N VAL A 23 -58.12 -7.18 -4.48
CA VAL A 23 -57.15 -6.85 -5.55
C VAL A 23 -56.39 -5.55 -5.21
N PHE A 24 -57.12 -4.54 -4.73
CA PHE A 24 -56.48 -3.27 -4.35
C PHE A 24 -55.51 -3.42 -3.17
N ALA A 25 -55.90 -4.21 -2.17
CA ALA A 25 -55.01 -4.54 -1.04
C ALA A 25 -53.77 -5.30 -1.50
N GLY A 26 -53.89 -6.24 -2.44
CA GLY A 26 -52.78 -6.98 -3.03
C GLY A 26 -51.80 -6.07 -3.76
N ILE A 27 -52.34 -5.15 -4.58
CA ILE A 27 -51.49 -4.14 -5.29
C ILE A 27 -50.77 -3.25 -4.28
N PHE A 28 -51.45 -2.79 -3.24
CA PHE A 28 -50.85 -1.94 -2.21
C PHE A 28 -49.72 -2.66 -1.46
N MET A 29 -49.94 -3.92 -1.06
CA MET A 29 -48.89 -4.75 -0.44
C MET A 29 -47.70 -4.97 -1.38
N PHE A 30 -47.96 -5.14 -2.66
CA PHE A 30 -46.88 -5.26 -3.68
C PHE A 30 -46.02 -4.01 -3.77
N PHE A 31 -46.61 -2.81 -3.75
CA PHE A 31 -45.83 -1.56 -3.74
C PHE A 31 -45.05 -1.37 -2.45
N ILE A 32 -45.60 -1.77 -1.30
CA ILE A 32 -44.82 -1.74 -0.04
C ILE A 32 -43.64 -2.68 -0.11
N ALA A 33 -43.82 -3.90 -0.63
CA ALA A 33 -42.74 -4.86 -0.78
C ALA A 33 -41.63 -4.33 -1.73
N ILE A 34 -42.00 -3.71 -2.84
CA ILE A 34 -41.03 -3.07 -3.75
C ILE A 34 -40.28 -1.90 -3.05
N ALA A 35 -40.99 -1.04 -2.34
CA ALA A 35 -40.39 0.08 -1.62
C ALA A 35 -39.38 -0.42 -0.58
N TRP A 36 -39.73 -1.47 0.17
CA TRP A 36 -38.84 -2.11 1.12
C TRP A 36 -37.59 -2.71 0.44
N LEU A 37 -37.78 -3.44 -0.68
CA LEU A 37 -36.69 -4.03 -1.46
C LEU A 37 -35.74 -2.95 -2.00
N LEU A 38 -36.29 -1.84 -2.48
CA LEU A 38 -35.45 -0.71 -2.96
C LEU A 38 -34.66 -0.03 -1.84
N ALA A 39 -35.27 0.07 -0.63
CA ALA A 39 -34.56 0.61 0.53
C ALA A 39 -33.39 -0.28 0.95
N GLU A 40 -33.60 -1.59 1.00
CA GLU A 40 -32.56 -2.59 1.29
C GLU A 40 -31.44 -2.55 0.24
N PHE A 41 -31.80 -2.47 -1.04
CA PHE A 41 -30.81 -2.39 -2.14
C PHE A 41 -29.96 -1.11 -2.08
N ASN A 42 -30.56 0.02 -1.69
CA ASN A 42 -29.82 1.27 -1.52
C ASN A 42 -28.85 1.20 -0.31
N GLY A 43 -29.25 0.54 0.78
CA GLY A 43 -28.37 0.29 1.92
C GLY A 43 -27.16 -0.55 1.56
N MET A 44 -27.36 -1.64 0.80
CA MET A 44 -26.25 -2.47 0.30
C MET A 44 -25.29 -1.72 -0.62
N LYS A 45 -25.82 -0.87 -1.51
CA LYS A 45 -24.98 -0.04 -2.39
C LYS A 45 -24.06 0.91 -1.61
N GLU A 46 -24.56 1.52 -0.57
CA GLU A 46 -23.76 2.44 0.25
C GLU A 46 -22.69 1.69 1.05
N GLU A 47 -23.00 0.53 1.59
CA GLU A 47 -22.01 -0.33 2.26
C GLU A 47 -20.89 -0.78 1.30
N ILE A 48 -21.22 -1.21 0.09
CA ILE A 48 -20.27 -1.58 -0.95
C ILE A 48 -19.39 -0.37 -1.32
N ARG A 49 -19.98 0.80 -1.47
CA ARG A 49 -19.25 2.03 -1.81
C ARG A 49 -18.27 2.44 -0.72
N ILE A 50 -18.67 2.32 0.55
CA ILE A 50 -17.78 2.59 1.70
C ILE A 50 -16.63 1.58 1.72
N ARG A 51 -16.90 0.29 1.57
CA ARG A 51 -15.87 -0.76 1.53
C ARG A 51 -14.90 -0.58 0.37
N LEU A 52 -15.38 -0.23 -0.82
CA LEU A 52 -14.52 0.07 -1.98
C LEU A 52 -13.67 1.32 -1.74
N GLY A 53 -14.23 2.36 -1.13
CA GLY A 53 -13.49 3.57 -0.76
C GLY A 53 -12.33 3.26 0.22
N ILE A 54 -12.59 2.51 1.27
CA ILE A 54 -11.57 2.09 2.25
C ILE A 54 -10.49 1.24 1.59
N ASN A 55 -10.86 0.30 0.70
CA ASN A 55 -9.90 -0.52 -0.02
C ASN A 55 -8.99 0.32 -0.92
N ASN A 56 -9.51 1.32 -1.61
CA ASN A 56 -8.73 2.21 -2.46
C ASN A 56 -7.72 3.05 -1.66
N GLU A 57 -8.11 3.58 -0.49
CA GLU A 57 -7.20 4.31 0.38
C GLU A 57 -6.09 3.41 0.95
N THR A 58 -6.44 2.22 1.40
CA THR A 58 -5.46 1.23 1.89
C THR A 58 -4.48 0.83 0.79
N LEU A 59 -4.98 0.61 -0.42
CA LEU A 59 -4.17 0.29 -1.59
C LEU A 59 -3.17 1.40 -1.89
N LYS A 60 -3.64 2.65 -1.88
CA LYS A 60 -2.80 3.84 -2.10
C LYS A 60 -1.67 3.95 -1.06
N LEU A 61 -1.98 3.74 0.23
CA LEU A 61 -0.98 3.76 1.30
C LEU A 61 0.06 2.65 1.14
N ARG A 62 -0.36 1.46 0.72
CA ARG A 62 0.56 0.35 0.43
C ARG A 62 1.49 0.69 -0.74
N LEU A 63 0.96 1.19 -1.85
CA LEU A 63 1.77 1.59 -3.00
C LEU A 63 2.77 2.69 -2.63
N GLN A 64 2.34 3.68 -1.85
CA GLN A 64 3.23 4.72 -1.34
C GLN A 64 4.34 4.15 -0.44
N ALA A 65 4.05 3.12 0.34
CA ALA A 65 5.06 2.46 1.15
C ALA A 65 6.12 1.76 0.30
N TYR A 66 5.71 1.01 -0.74
CA TYR A 66 6.65 0.38 -1.68
C TYR A 66 7.48 1.42 -2.43
N GLU A 67 6.89 2.52 -2.88
CA GLU A 67 7.61 3.64 -3.51
C GLU A 67 8.70 4.20 -2.58
N ARG A 68 8.35 4.49 -1.33
CA ARG A 68 9.29 5.02 -0.33
C ARG A 68 10.42 4.05 -0.01
N LEU A 69 10.11 2.76 0.13
CA LEU A 69 11.13 1.74 0.40
C LEU A 69 12.03 1.49 -0.81
N THR A 70 11.50 1.63 -2.03
CA THR A 70 12.30 1.60 -3.26
C THR A 70 13.27 2.79 -3.29
N LEU A 71 12.80 4.00 -2.98
CA LEU A 71 13.65 5.18 -2.87
C LEU A 71 14.73 5.00 -1.80
N PHE A 72 14.38 4.42 -0.64
CA PHE A 72 15.36 4.08 0.38
C PHE A 72 16.43 3.13 -0.17
N ALA A 73 16.04 2.02 -0.79
CA ALA A 73 16.97 1.02 -1.33
C ALA A 73 17.91 1.64 -2.37
N GLU A 74 17.37 2.46 -3.28
CA GLU A 74 18.18 3.18 -4.28
C GLU A 74 19.17 4.15 -3.63
N ARG A 75 18.75 4.92 -2.64
CA ARG A 75 19.58 5.90 -1.95
C ARG A 75 20.61 5.29 -1.03
N ALA A 76 20.28 4.19 -0.37
CA ALA A 76 21.17 3.43 0.51
C ALA A 76 22.18 2.56 -0.27
N GLY A 77 21.97 2.32 -1.56
CA GLY A 77 22.91 1.61 -2.42
C GLY A 77 24.26 2.29 -2.44
N LEU A 78 25.32 1.54 -2.17
CA LEU A 78 26.68 2.07 -1.93
C LEU A 78 27.18 3.01 -3.03
N LYS A 79 26.94 2.65 -4.29
CA LYS A 79 27.30 3.48 -5.44
C LYS A 79 26.60 4.84 -5.42
N ASN A 80 25.28 4.83 -5.25
CA ASN A 80 24.47 6.05 -5.26
C ASN A 80 24.77 6.92 -4.04
N LEU A 81 24.95 6.29 -2.88
CA LEU A 81 25.28 6.93 -1.62
C LEU A 81 26.60 7.73 -1.74
N VAL A 82 27.67 7.08 -2.19
CA VAL A 82 28.97 7.74 -2.35
C VAL A 82 28.93 8.81 -3.43
N SER A 83 28.27 8.56 -4.56
CA SER A 83 28.16 9.55 -5.65
C SER A 83 27.48 10.85 -5.22
N ARG A 84 26.54 10.79 -4.28
CA ARG A 84 25.89 12.00 -3.71
C ARG A 84 26.77 12.71 -2.69
N SER A 85 27.39 11.95 -1.79
CA SER A 85 28.12 12.50 -0.65
C SER A 85 29.51 12.97 -1.00
N SER A 86 30.16 12.37 -2.01
CA SER A 86 31.53 12.72 -2.41
C SER A 86 31.67 14.15 -2.96
N LEU A 87 30.59 14.69 -3.54
CA LEU A 87 30.58 16.07 -4.05
C LEU A 87 30.76 17.12 -2.95
N ASN A 88 30.27 16.82 -1.73
CA ASN A 88 30.30 17.74 -0.59
C ASN A 88 31.47 17.49 0.35
N SER A 89 32.23 16.40 0.15
CA SER A 89 33.28 15.94 1.07
C SER A 89 34.68 16.14 0.51
N PHE A 90 34.85 17.02 -0.48
CA PHE A 90 36.15 17.27 -1.09
C PHE A 90 37.11 17.89 -0.08
N GLY A 91 38.26 17.22 0.15
CA GLY A 91 39.25 17.66 1.13
C GLY A 91 39.03 17.18 2.57
N GLU A 92 37.97 16.43 2.85
CA GLU A 92 37.75 15.83 4.17
C GLU A 92 38.56 14.54 4.37
N SER A 93 38.58 14.05 5.63
CA SER A 93 39.17 12.76 5.96
C SER A 93 38.22 11.60 5.59
N ALA A 94 38.75 10.39 5.37
CA ALA A 94 37.98 9.17 5.19
C ALA A 94 37.03 8.91 6.40
N ALA A 95 37.47 9.22 7.62
CA ALA A 95 36.67 9.05 8.84
C ALA A 95 35.42 9.96 8.85
N THR A 96 35.57 11.22 8.41
CA THR A 96 34.43 12.15 8.29
C THR A 96 33.45 11.68 7.25
N LEU A 97 33.91 11.32 6.06
CA LEU A 97 33.02 10.78 5.01
C LEU A 97 32.34 9.50 5.46
N HIS A 98 33.04 8.55 6.08
CA HIS A 98 32.49 7.32 6.62
C HIS A 98 31.32 7.61 7.60
N SER A 99 31.57 8.51 8.56
CA SER A 99 30.53 8.90 9.53
C SER A 99 29.28 9.49 8.84
N ASN A 100 29.49 10.34 7.84
CA ASN A 100 28.41 10.95 7.07
C ASN A 100 27.60 9.91 6.29
N LEU A 101 28.26 8.96 5.60
CA LEU A 101 27.61 7.90 4.85
C LEU A 101 26.75 6.99 5.75
N VAL A 102 27.31 6.57 6.89
CA VAL A 102 26.59 5.75 7.87
C VAL A 102 25.38 6.48 8.45
N ASN A 103 25.55 7.77 8.79
CA ASN A 103 24.44 8.58 9.30
C ASN A 103 23.36 8.82 8.25
N GLU A 104 23.72 9.01 6.98
CA GLU A 104 22.75 9.17 5.88
C GLU A 104 21.89 7.91 5.72
N ILE A 105 22.48 6.71 5.73
CA ILE A 105 21.71 5.45 5.68
C ILE A 105 20.76 5.34 6.88
N LYS A 106 21.24 5.64 8.09
CA LYS A 106 20.41 5.55 9.30
C LYS A 106 19.24 6.52 9.26
N GLN A 107 19.48 7.78 8.92
CA GLN A 107 18.45 8.81 8.84
C GLN A 107 17.39 8.48 7.78
N GLU A 108 17.83 8.02 6.61
CA GLU A 108 16.91 7.62 5.54
C GLU A 108 16.06 6.40 5.96
N PHE A 109 16.66 5.44 6.69
CA PHE A 109 15.92 4.29 7.23
C PHE A 109 14.89 4.72 8.29
N GLU A 110 15.30 5.55 9.26
CA GLU A 110 14.43 6.05 10.33
C GLU A 110 13.24 6.84 9.77
N TYR A 111 13.47 7.64 8.74
CA TYR A 111 12.41 8.37 8.04
C TYR A 111 11.35 7.44 7.43
N ASN A 112 11.74 6.22 7.04
CA ASN A 112 10.87 5.24 6.41
C ASN A 112 10.36 4.13 7.37
N VAL A 113 10.69 4.16 8.65
CA VAL A 113 10.37 3.09 9.61
C VAL A 113 8.86 2.81 9.73
N SER A 114 8.03 3.84 9.58
CA SER A 114 6.56 3.70 9.62
C SER A 114 5.99 2.89 8.45
N GLN A 115 6.73 2.75 7.35
CA GLN A 115 6.26 2.00 6.17
C GLN A 115 6.15 0.50 6.44
N GLN A 116 6.79 -0.02 7.48
CA GLN A 116 6.72 -1.43 7.87
C GLN A 116 5.28 -1.96 8.08
N ILE A 117 4.32 -1.10 8.43
CA ILE A 117 2.93 -1.49 8.65
C ILE A 117 2.15 -1.77 7.36
N TYR A 118 2.66 -1.33 6.21
CA TYR A 118 1.98 -1.42 4.92
C TYR A 118 2.59 -2.47 3.99
N VAL A 119 3.74 -3.07 4.36
CA VAL A 119 4.45 -4.05 3.54
C VAL A 119 4.50 -5.41 4.24
N SER A 120 4.89 -6.47 3.52
CA SER A 120 5.08 -7.79 4.11
C SER A 120 6.28 -7.80 5.09
N LYS A 121 6.25 -8.76 6.02
CA LYS A 121 7.36 -8.99 6.95
C LYS A 121 8.66 -9.33 6.22
N GLU A 122 8.54 -10.05 5.11
CA GLU A 122 9.66 -10.46 4.26
C GLU A 122 10.35 -9.26 3.65
N ILE A 123 9.58 -8.33 3.07
CA ILE A 123 10.10 -7.07 2.51
C ILE A 123 10.74 -6.21 3.59
N TRP A 124 10.06 -6.03 4.73
CA TRP A 124 10.64 -5.24 5.82
C TRP A 124 11.95 -5.82 6.33
N THR A 125 12.02 -7.16 6.44
CA THR A 125 13.25 -7.86 6.82
C THR A 125 14.36 -7.67 5.78
N ALA A 126 14.04 -7.72 4.49
CA ALA A 126 15.00 -7.50 3.41
C ALA A 126 15.56 -6.07 3.43
N VAL A 127 14.70 -5.07 3.60
CA VAL A 127 15.09 -3.65 3.72
C VAL A 127 15.98 -3.40 4.96
N THR A 128 15.64 -4.00 6.10
CA THR A 128 16.44 -3.91 7.32
C THR A 128 17.82 -4.55 7.12
N LYS A 129 17.88 -5.73 6.49
CA LYS A 129 19.15 -6.40 6.17
C LYS A 129 20.00 -5.57 5.21
N LEU A 130 19.41 -4.92 4.22
CA LEU A 130 20.12 -4.03 3.31
C LEU A 130 20.80 -2.89 4.07
N LYS A 131 20.08 -2.22 4.96
CA LYS A 131 20.63 -1.19 5.84
C LYS A 131 21.84 -1.71 6.63
N ASP A 132 21.66 -2.82 7.35
CA ASP A 132 22.68 -3.38 8.24
C ASP A 132 23.91 -3.83 7.45
N GLN A 133 23.70 -4.47 6.30
CA GLN A 133 24.77 -4.93 5.43
C GLN A 133 25.58 -3.77 4.85
N ASN A 134 24.93 -2.72 4.37
CA ASN A 134 25.64 -1.56 3.81
C ASN A 134 26.44 -0.82 4.88
N ILE A 135 25.90 -0.66 6.09
CA ILE A 135 26.66 -0.10 7.22
C ILE A 135 27.86 -0.98 7.57
N PHE A 136 27.68 -2.31 7.63
CA PHE A 136 28.77 -3.25 7.90
C PHE A 136 29.88 -3.16 6.85
N ILE A 137 29.52 -3.10 5.56
CA ILE A 137 30.48 -2.96 4.47
C ILE A 137 31.25 -1.63 4.58
N LEU A 138 30.55 -0.52 4.81
CA LEU A 138 31.19 0.79 5.00
C LEU A 138 32.20 0.76 6.17
N ASN A 139 31.83 0.14 7.29
CA ASN A 139 32.73 -0.02 8.44
C ASN A 139 33.98 -0.83 8.07
N GLN A 140 33.81 -1.95 7.33
CA GLN A 140 34.96 -2.78 6.91
C GLN A 140 35.86 -2.06 5.94
N LEU A 141 35.29 -1.38 4.92
CA LEU A 141 36.08 -0.65 3.94
C LEU A 141 36.85 0.52 4.57
N ALA A 142 36.20 1.27 5.46
CA ALA A 142 36.90 2.34 6.20
C ALA A 142 38.00 1.81 7.09
N ALA A 143 37.80 0.68 7.79
CA ALA A 143 38.81 0.06 8.64
C ALA A 143 40.01 -0.52 7.85
N SER A 144 39.86 -0.81 6.58
CA SER A 144 40.95 -1.28 5.72
C SER A 144 41.89 -0.19 5.22
N LEU A 145 41.51 1.08 5.41
CA LEU A 145 42.30 2.23 4.97
C LEU A 145 43.24 2.74 6.08
N PRO A 146 44.36 3.39 5.70
CA PRO A 146 45.23 4.06 6.66
C PRO A 146 44.51 5.17 7.45
N ASN A 147 44.94 5.46 8.68
CA ASN A 147 44.32 6.49 9.54
C ASN A 147 44.32 7.91 8.89
N GLN A 148 45.22 8.17 7.97
CA GLN A 148 45.33 9.47 7.26
C GLN A 148 44.67 9.46 5.88
N ALA A 149 43.88 8.41 5.58
CA ALA A 149 43.23 8.32 4.28
C ALA A 149 42.26 9.48 4.05
N THR A 150 42.16 9.89 2.81
CA THR A 150 41.27 10.96 2.34
C THR A 150 39.86 10.42 2.04
N SER A 151 38.89 11.31 2.00
CA SER A 151 37.53 11.00 1.54
C SER A 151 37.52 10.42 0.12
N MET A 152 38.44 10.85 -0.75
CA MET A 152 38.57 10.34 -2.11
C MET A 152 38.98 8.85 -2.15
N GLU A 153 39.94 8.46 -1.29
CA GLU A 153 40.37 7.07 -1.18
C GLU A 153 39.26 6.16 -0.70
N LEU A 154 38.50 6.60 0.33
CA LEU A 154 37.33 5.86 0.77
C LEU A 154 36.26 5.75 -0.33
N SER A 155 35.97 6.87 -1.01
CA SER A 155 35.00 6.89 -2.11
C SER A 155 35.36 5.90 -3.21
N LYS A 156 36.63 5.89 -3.61
CA LYS A 156 37.17 4.96 -4.61
C LYS A 156 36.99 3.51 -4.16
N THR A 157 37.39 3.19 -2.92
CA THR A 157 37.26 1.82 -2.36
C THR A 157 35.81 1.34 -2.30
N VAL A 158 34.89 2.22 -1.90
CA VAL A 158 33.44 1.87 -1.88
C VAL A 158 32.90 1.68 -3.29
N LEU A 159 33.29 2.51 -4.26
CA LEU A 159 32.86 2.34 -5.65
C LEU A 159 33.41 1.05 -6.26
N GLU A 160 34.70 0.73 -6.04
CA GLU A 160 35.28 -0.55 -6.49
C GLU A 160 34.54 -1.75 -5.89
N TYR A 161 34.23 -1.71 -4.59
CA TYR A 161 33.42 -2.76 -3.95
C TYR A 161 32.03 -2.86 -4.58
N SER A 162 31.39 -1.71 -4.88
CA SER A 162 30.03 -1.69 -5.46
C SER A 162 29.94 -2.29 -6.86
N MET A 163 31.05 -2.48 -7.54
CA MET A 163 31.13 -3.11 -8.86
C MET A 163 31.33 -4.64 -8.78
N THR A 164 31.49 -5.18 -7.57
CA THR A 164 31.64 -6.64 -7.38
C THR A 164 30.29 -7.33 -7.24
N GLU A 165 30.24 -8.63 -7.54
CA GLU A 165 29.03 -9.44 -7.32
C GLU A 165 28.57 -9.45 -5.85
N LYS A 166 29.44 -9.13 -4.90
CA LYS A 166 29.10 -9.03 -3.47
C LYS A 166 28.17 -7.86 -3.13
N ALA A 167 28.00 -6.89 -4.04
CA ALA A 167 27.11 -5.74 -3.87
C ALA A 167 25.66 -6.00 -4.39
N GLU A 168 25.34 -7.24 -4.79
CA GLU A 168 24.04 -7.59 -5.40
C GLU A 168 22.82 -7.46 -4.46
N LEU A 169 23.03 -7.42 -3.14
CA LEU A 169 21.92 -7.36 -2.18
C LEU A 169 20.97 -6.19 -2.46
N ASN A 170 21.50 -5.06 -2.93
CA ASN A 170 20.68 -3.91 -3.28
C ASN A 170 19.69 -4.24 -4.42
N ASN A 171 20.16 -4.88 -5.46
CA ASN A 171 19.34 -5.27 -6.61
C ASN A 171 18.30 -6.33 -6.20
N ILE A 172 18.68 -7.31 -5.38
CA ILE A 172 17.77 -8.33 -4.85
C ILE A 172 16.61 -7.69 -4.06
N VAL A 173 16.90 -6.69 -3.24
CA VAL A 173 15.86 -5.98 -2.46
C VAL A 173 14.96 -5.14 -3.38
N LEU A 174 15.51 -4.47 -4.38
CA LEU A 174 14.75 -3.71 -5.37
C LEU A 174 13.83 -4.63 -6.18
N ASP A 175 14.32 -5.78 -6.63
CA ASP A 175 13.52 -6.77 -7.36
C ASP A 175 12.39 -7.33 -6.49
N ALA A 176 12.66 -7.61 -5.20
CA ALA A 176 11.65 -8.08 -4.26
C ALA A 176 10.56 -7.02 -4.02
N LEU A 177 10.93 -5.75 -3.84
CA LEU A 177 10.01 -4.63 -3.71
C LEU A 177 9.13 -4.49 -4.95
N GLN A 178 9.74 -4.54 -6.14
CA GLN A 178 9.01 -4.45 -7.40
C GLN A 178 8.05 -5.63 -7.60
N TYR A 179 8.49 -6.84 -7.26
CA TYR A 179 7.66 -8.04 -7.39
C TYR A 179 6.43 -7.97 -6.50
N GLU A 180 6.58 -7.59 -5.23
CA GLU A 180 5.43 -7.47 -4.32
C GLU A 180 4.51 -6.29 -4.67
N ALA A 181 5.07 -5.15 -5.08
CA ALA A 181 4.26 -4.02 -5.54
C ALA A 181 3.38 -4.42 -6.73
N LYS A 182 3.90 -5.20 -7.69
CA LYS A 182 3.12 -5.70 -8.84
C LYS A 182 1.99 -6.67 -8.48
N LYS A 183 2.03 -7.34 -7.33
CA LYS A 183 0.93 -8.21 -6.87
C LYS A 183 -0.28 -7.44 -6.33
N ILE A 184 -0.12 -6.14 -6.12
CA ILE A 184 -1.17 -5.29 -5.57
C ILE A 184 -2.16 -4.85 -6.68
N PHE A 185 -1.75 -4.93 -7.92
CA PHE A 185 -2.56 -4.67 -9.11
C PHE A 185 -3.11 -5.98 -9.69
#